data_dabf02d72b010a93858712ddf315e806
#
_entry.id   dabf02d72b010a93858712ddf315e806
#
_cell.length_a   1.000
_cell.length_b   1.000
_cell.length_c   1.000
_cell.angle_alpha   90.00
_cell.angle_beta   90.00
_cell.angle_gamma   90.00
#
_symmetry.space_group_name_H-M   'P 1'
#
loop_
_entity.id
_entity.type
_entity.pdbx_description
1 polymer ?
#
loop_
_entity_poly.entity_id
_entity_poly.type
_entity_poly.pdbx_seq_one_letter_code
_entity_poly.pdbx_strand_id
1 'polypeptide(L)'
;NPLNQATKIKYMKKMFPKYKSNIVASSGKTALNIAAELYKKKYTNLVMVVGSDRVQEFQKILDRYNGEDKAHGFYDYDKIEVVSAGERDPDAEGVEGMSASKMRAAAVAGDFKSFRMGTPKTLSDADTKKLFNDIRKGMQLEVVKEGKKWKDIDFTTEEEMMVESLDRKT
;
A
#
# COMPACT_ATOMS: atom_id res chain seq x y z
N ASN A 1 9.14 -4.65 -2.46
CA ASN A 1 8.36 -3.67 -1.74
C ASN A 1 9.29 -2.57 -1.20
N PRO A 2 9.22 -1.32 -1.69
CA PRO A 2 10.19 -0.29 -1.39
C PRO A 2 10.21 0.16 0.08
N LEU A 3 9.11 -0.02 0.81
CA LEU A 3 9.02 0.36 2.21
C LEU A 3 8.83 -0.87 3.10
N ASN A 4 9.51 -0.90 4.24
CA ASN A 4 9.25 -1.88 5.29
C ASN A 4 7.93 -1.59 6.03
N GLN A 5 7.46 -2.56 6.82
CA GLN A 5 6.17 -2.47 7.52
C GLN A 5 6.09 -1.28 8.49
N ALA A 6 7.14 -1.05 9.27
CA ALA A 6 7.16 0.04 10.25
C ALA A 6 7.04 1.42 9.59
N THR A 7 7.75 1.61 8.48
CA THR A 7 7.70 2.85 7.69
C THR A 7 6.32 3.06 7.07
N LYS A 8 5.70 2.00 6.53
CA LYS A 8 4.32 2.08 6.01
C LYS A 8 3.33 2.51 7.10
N ILE A 9 3.36 1.85 8.24
CA ILE A 9 2.48 2.18 9.38
C ILE A 9 2.69 3.62 9.84
N LYS A 10 3.94 4.09 9.90
CA LYS A 10 4.25 5.49 10.25
C LYS A 10 3.57 6.48 9.30
N TYR A 11 3.66 6.26 7.98
CA TYR A 11 3.02 7.13 7.00
C TYR A 11 1.50 7.00 7.01
N MET A 12 0.95 5.79 7.14
CA MET A 12 -0.49 5.57 7.26
C MET A 12 -1.07 6.33 8.46
N LYS A 13 -0.40 6.31 9.62
CA LYS A 13 -0.82 7.08 10.81
C LYS A 13 -0.80 8.60 10.59
N LYS A 14 0.09 9.10 9.74
CA LYS A 14 0.12 10.52 9.34
C LYS A 14 -0.94 10.86 8.31
N MET A 15 -1.21 9.96 7.36
CA MET A 15 -2.26 10.11 6.36
C MET A 15 -3.66 10.08 6.96
N PHE A 16 -3.85 9.26 7.99
CA PHE A 16 -5.15 9.02 8.62
C PHE A 16 -5.09 9.27 10.14
N PRO A 17 -4.84 10.52 10.58
CA PRO A 17 -4.63 10.83 11.99
C PRO A 17 -5.85 10.49 12.88
N LYS A 18 -7.06 10.59 12.33
CA LYS A 18 -8.32 10.21 12.99
C LYS A 18 -8.36 8.73 13.37
N TYR A 19 -7.70 7.88 12.59
CA TYR A 19 -7.67 6.41 12.78
C TYR A 19 -6.30 5.90 13.28
N LYS A 20 -5.46 6.78 13.81
CA LYS A 20 -4.09 6.45 14.23
C LYS A 20 -4.01 5.28 15.22
N SER A 21 -4.96 5.16 16.13
CA SER A 21 -5.05 4.07 17.11
C SER A 21 -5.45 2.73 16.48
N ASN A 22 -6.19 2.76 15.38
CA ASN A 22 -6.66 1.57 14.67
C ASN A 22 -5.63 1.01 13.69
N ILE A 23 -4.61 1.80 13.32
CA ILE A 23 -3.54 1.38 12.41
C ILE A 23 -2.46 0.70 13.25
N VAL A 24 -2.47 -0.62 13.25
CA VAL A 24 -1.56 -1.46 14.05
C VAL A 24 -0.73 -2.39 13.17
N ALA A 25 0.42 -2.80 13.69
CA ALA A 25 1.21 -3.85 13.06
C ALA A 25 0.56 -5.21 13.32
N SER A 26 0.54 -6.07 12.29
CA SER A 26 0.17 -7.46 12.42
C SER A 26 1.40 -8.34 12.21
N SER A 27 1.51 -9.43 12.96
CA SER A 27 2.48 -10.50 12.72
C SER A 27 1.99 -11.46 11.64
N GLY A 28 0.69 -11.50 11.38
CA GLY A 28 0.07 -12.34 10.36
C GLY A 28 0.49 -11.94 8.95
N LYS A 29 0.94 -12.95 8.18
CA LYS A 29 1.38 -12.75 6.78
C LYS A 29 0.23 -12.86 5.79
N THR A 30 -0.86 -13.52 6.16
CA THR A 30 -2.03 -13.79 5.33
C THR A 30 -3.32 -13.37 6.04
N ALA A 31 -4.41 -13.24 5.30
CA ALA A 31 -5.73 -12.97 5.86
C ALA A 31 -6.14 -14.02 6.92
N LEU A 32 -5.83 -15.30 6.65
CA LEU A 32 -6.14 -16.39 7.58
C LEU A 32 -5.36 -16.27 8.90
N ASN A 33 -4.05 -15.89 8.85
CA ASN A 33 -3.29 -15.65 10.07
C ASN A 33 -3.87 -14.50 10.89
N ILE A 34 -4.30 -13.41 10.20
CA ILE A 34 -4.93 -12.26 10.86
C ILE A 34 -6.27 -12.64 11.47
N ALA A 35 -7.08 -13.44 10.76
CA ALA A 35 -8.33 -13.98 11.30
C ALA A 35 -8.08 -14.78 12.59
N ALA A 36 -7.09 -15.69 12.58
CA ALA A 36 -6.72 -16.45 13.77
C ALA A 36 -6.20 -15.56 14.93
N GLU A 37 -5.42 -14.52 14.63
CA GLU A 37 -4.95 -13.55 15.64
C GLU A 37 -6.12 -12.77 16.28
N LEU A 38 -7.10 -12.34 15.49
CA LEU A 38 -8.27 -11.64 15.98
C LEU A 38 -9.19 -12.55 16.78
N TYR A 39 -9.37 -13.80 16.36
CA TYR A 39 -10.15 -14.79 17.09
C TYR A 39 -9.55 -15.07 18.49
N LYS A 40 -8.22 -15.16 18.61
CA LYS A 40 -7.54 -15.26 19.91
C LYS A 40 -7.82 -14.08 20.84
N LYS A 41 -8.16 -12.91 20.29
CA LYS A 41 -8.59 -11.71 21.05
C LYS A 41 -10.08 -11.73 21.41
N LYS A 42 -10.77 -12.85 21.18
CA LYS A 42 -12.18 -13.08 21.53
C LYS A 42 -13.19 -12.30 20.66
N TYR A 43 -12.81 -11.93 19.45
CA TYR A 43 -13.79 -11.43 18.48
C TYR A 43 -14.57 -12.63 17.91
N THR A 44 -15.90 -12.51 17.86
CA THR A 44 -16.79 -13.56 17.37
C THR A 44 -17.35 -13.29 15.97
N ASN A 45 -17.22 -12.04 15.50
CA ASN A 45 -17.62 -11.65 14.14
C ASN A 45 -16.44 -11.02 13.41
N LEU A 46 -16.23 -11.44 12.17
CA LEU A 46 -15.17 -10.93 11.30
C LEU A 46 -15.78 -10.20 10.09
N VAL A 47 -15.45 -8.93 9.93
CA VAL A 47 -15.75 -8.19 8.70
C VAL A 47 -14.44 -7.81 8.03
N MET A 48 -14.24 -8.27 6.79
CA MET A 48 -13.06 -7.95 5.99
C MET A 48 -13.44 -7.01 4.84
N VAL A 49 -12.69 -5.93 4.68
CA VAL A 49 -12.90 -4.97 3.59
C VAL A 49 -11.80 -5.16 2.53
N VAL A 50 -12.21 -5.41 1.29
CA VAL A 50 -11.28 -5.67 0.16
C VAL A 50 -11.75 -4.95 -1.11
N GLY A 51 -10.94 -4.96 -2.17
CA GLY A 51 -11.39 -4.51 -3.49
C GLY A 51 -12.53 -5.39 -4.02
N SER A 52 -13.43 -4.81 -4.83
CA SER A 52 -14.62 -5.50 -5.37
C SER A 52 -14.28 -6.81 -6.07
N ASP A 53 -13.16 -6.84 -6.80
CA ASP A 53 -12.63 -8.00 -7.53
C ASP A 53 -12.21 -9.18 -6.64
N ARG A 54 -12.06 -8.96 -5.33
CA ARG A 54 -11.55 -9.96 -4.38
C ARG A 54 -12.56 -10.46 -3.36
N VAL A 55 -13.74 -9.88 -3.29
CA VAL A 55 -14.76 -10.22 -2.28
C VAL A 55 -15.06 -11.72 -2.27
N GLN A 56 -15.36 -12.28 -3.43
CA GLN A 56 -15.73 -13.70 -3.52
C GLN A 56 -14.59 -14.65 -3.17
N GLU A 57 -13.36 -14.30 -3.57
CA GLU A 57 -12.16 -15.11 -3.27
C GLU A 57 -11.93 -15.16 -1.75
N PHE A 58 -11.93 -14.00 -1.09
CA PHE A 58 -11.69 -13.94 0.35
C PHE A 58 -12.83 -14.52 1.18
N GLN A 59 -14.10 -14.33 0.76
CA GLN A 59 -15.23 -14.96 1.44
C GLN A 59 -15.08 -16.47 1.42
N LYS A 60 -14.89 -17.07 0.24
CA LYS A 60 -14.73 -18.52 0.10
C LYS A 60 -13.57 -19.09 0.92
N ILE A 61 -12.42 -18.40 0.93
CA ILE A 61 -11.26 -18.93 1.66
C ILE A 61 -11.42 -18.79 3.17
N LEU A 62 -12.02 -17.69 3.66
CA LEU A 62 -12.27 -17.51 5.09
C LEU A 62 -13.34 -18.49 5.60
N ASP A 63 -14.43 -18.70 4.87
CA ASP A 63 -15.48 -19.66 5.23
C ASP A 63 -14.97 -21.10 5.23
N ARG A 64 -14.14 -21.46 4.23
CA ARG A 64 -13.58 -22.81 4.10
C ARG A 64 -12.75 -23.23 5.31
N TYR A 65 -12.04 -22.29 5.93
CA TYR A 65 -11.15 -22.56 7.04
C TYR A 65 -11.73 -22.20 8.41
N ASN A 66 -13.00 -21.77 8.46
CA ASN A 66 -13.72 -21.53 9.71
C ASN A 66 -13.95 -22.85 10.42
N GLY A 67 -13.54 -22.97 11.69
CA GLY A 67 -13.58 -24.22 12.46
C GLY A 67 -12.42 -25.19 12.16
N GLU A 68 -11.47 -24.83 11.28
CA GLU A 68 -10.36 -25.71 10.89
C GLU A 68 -9.04 -25.30 11.57
N ASP A 69 -8.39 -26.24 12.28
CA ASP A 69 -7.04 -26.02 12.83
C ASP A 69 -5.97 -26.44 11.80
N LYS A 70 -5.32 -25.45 11.22
CA LYS A 70 -4.31 -25.63 10.18
C LYS A 70 -3.08 -24.76 10.45
N ALA A 71 -2.09 -24.79 9.56
CA ALA A 71 -0.84 -24.02 9.68
C ALA A 71 -1.01 -22.52 9.86
N HIS A 72 -2.15 -21.94 9.45
CA HIS A 72 -2.48 -20.53 9.66
C HIS A 72 -3.01 -20.22 11.07
N GLY A 73 -3.31 -21.24 11.89
CA GLY A 73 -3.95 -21.17 13.19
C GLY A 73 -5.45 -21.43 13.11
N PHE A 74 -6.08 -21.49 14.28
CA PHE A 74 -7.50 -21.79 14.45
C PHE A 74 -8.32 -20.50 14.58
N TYR A 75 -9.48 -20.45 13.94
CA TYR A 75 -10.56 -19.51 14.20
C TYR A 75 -11.90 -20.20 13.93
N ASP A 76 -12.94 -19.78 14.67
CA ASP A 76 -14.32 -20.27 14.54
C ASP A 76 -15.26 -19.11 14.85
N TYR A 77 -15.52 -18.30 13.82
CA TYR A 77 -16.36 -17.11 13.91
C TYR A 77 -17.82 -17.47 13.74
N ASP A 78 -18.69 -16.83 14.53
CA ASP A 78 -20.14 -16.91 14.37
C ASP A 78 -20.59 -16.33 13.02
N LYS A 79 -19.88 -15.27 12.57
CA LYS A 79 -20.16 -14.62 11.30
C LYS A 79 -18.86 -14.15 10.63
N ILE A 80 -18.74 -14.47 9.35
CA ILE A 80 -17.70 -13.93 8.47
C ILE A 80 -18.38 -13.18 7.32
N GLU A 81 -17.98 -11.94 7.10
CA GLU A 81 -18.48 -11.10 6.04
C GLU A 81 -17.33 -10.40 5.32
N VAL A 82 -17.25 -10.56 4.01
CA VAL A 82 -16.28 -9.84 3.18
C VAL A 82 -17.02 -8.81 2.34
N VAL A 83 -16.68 -7.55 2.52
CA VAL A 83 -17.36 -6.43 1.88
C VAL A 83 -16.41 -5.69 0.93
N SER A 84 -17.00 -5.10 -0.12
CA SER A 84 -16.26 -4.27 -1.05
C SER A 84 -15.93 -2.90 -0.44
N ALA A 85 -14.69 -2.44 -0.65
CA ALA A 85 -14.31 -1.05 -0.39
C ALA A 85 -14.86 -0.06 -1.44
N GLY A 86 -15.65 -0.55 -2.39
CA GLY A 86 -16.12 0.16 -3.57
C GLY A 86 -15.33 -0.20 -4.82
N GLU A 87 -15.87 0.18 -5.95
CA GLU A 87 -15.16 0.08 -7.23
C GLU A 87 -14.13 1.19 -7.31
N ARG A 88 -13.02 0.84 -7.92
CA ARG A 88 -11.97 1.79 -8.19
C ARG A 88 -12.12 2.27 -9.61
N ASP A 89 -12.26 3.57 -9.77
CA ASP A 89 -12.19 4.22 -11.08
C ASP A 89 -10.71 4.49 -11.44
N PRO A 90 -10.10 3.71 -12.34
CA PRO A 90 -8.71 3.92 -12.74
C PRO A 90 -8.51 5.22 -13.53
N ASP A 91 -9.58 5.81 -14.07
CA ASP A 91 -9.59 7.04 -14.85
C ASP A 91 -9.87 8.28 -13.99
N ALA A 92 -10.28 8.07 -12.73
CA ALA A 92 -10.48 9.19 -11.80
C ALA A 92 -9.18 9.94 -11.52
N GLU A 93 -9.28 11.26 -11.40
CA GLU A 93 -8.17 12.10 -10.99
C GLU A 93 -7.92 12.03 -9.47
N GLY A 94 -6.65 12.24 -9.08
CA GLY A 94 -6.27 12.33 -7.67
C GLY A 94 -6.16 10.98 -6.97
N VAL A 95 -6.55 10.94 -5.69
CA VAL A 95 -6.36 9.76 -4.82
C VAL A 95 -7.17 8.57 -5.28
N GLU A 96 -8.38 8.78 -5.80
CA GLU A 96 -9.31 7.72 -6.22
C GLU A 96 -8.79 6.93 -7.42
N GLY A 97 -8.20 7.60 -8.40
CA GLY A 97 -7.60 6.96 -9.58
C GLY A 97 -6.18 6.41 -9.36
N MET A 98 -5.57 6.70 -8.20
CA MET A 98 -4.18 6.34 -7.94
C MET A 98 -4.02 4.89 -7.47
N SER A 99 -3.07 4.16 -8.05
CA SER A 99 -2.66 2.81 -7.64
C SER A 99 -1.29 2.80 -6.99
N ALA A 100 -1.00 1.73 -6.24
CA ALA A 100 0.35 1.49 -5.77
C ALA A 100 1.37 1.41 -6.93
N SER A 101 0.93 0.93 -8.09
CA SER A 101 1.76 0.89 -9.30
C SER A 101 1.97 2.28 -9.89
N LYS A 102 0.91 3.08 -10.05
CA LYS A 102 1.00 4.48 -10.49
C LYS A 102 1.87 5.32 -9.53
N MET A 103 1.71 5.12 -8.20
CA MET A 103 2.55 5.81 -7.21
C MET A 103 4.03 5.44 -7.33
N ARG A 104 4.34 4.16 -7.57
CA ARG A 104 5.73 3.75 -7.81
C ARG A 104 6.26 4.29 -9.12
N ALA A 105 5.48 4.27 -10.19
CA ALA A 105 5.85 4.85 -11.48
C ALA A 105 6.18 6.35 -11.36
N ALA A 106 5.34 7.12 -10.68
CA ALA A 106 5.61 8.53 -10.40
C ALA A 106 6.90 8.73 -9.58
N ALA A 107 7.17 7.81 -8.63
CA ALA A 107 8.41 7.87 -7.86
C ALA A 107 9.63 7.53 -8.73
N VAL A 108 9.54 6.55 -9.62
CA VAL A 108 10.62 6.20 -10.58
C VAL A 108 10.89 7.40 -11.50
N ALA A 109 9.86 7.94 -12.13
CA ALA A 109 9.97 9.09 -13.03
C ALA A 109 10.38 10.41 -12.33
N GLY A 110 10.51 10.42 -11.00
CA GLY A 110 10.81 11.64 -10.26
C GLY A 110 9.65 12.65 -10.24
N ASP A 111 8.47 12.26 -10.74
CA ASP A 111 7.29 13.11 -10.82
C ASP A 111 6.61 13.27 -9.46
N PHE A 112 7.14 14.23 -8.68
CA PHE A 112 6.59 14.55 -7.38
C PHE A 112 5.16 15.11 -7.47
N LYS A 113 4.80 15.81 -8.54
CA LYS A 113 3.48 16.41 -8.70
C LYS A 113 2.41 15.31 -8.77
N SER A 114 2.57 14.35 -9.67
CA SER A 114 1.67 13.19 -9.77
C SER A 114 1.67 12.35 -8.49
N PHE A 115 2.84 12.15 -7.88
CA PHE A 115 2.94 11.46 -6.60
C PHE A 115 2.14 12.18 -5.50
N ARG A 116 2.24 13.52 -5.41
CA ARG A 116 1.51 14.34 -4.44
C ARG A 116 0.00 14.26 -4.63
N MET A 117 -0.46 14.23 -5.88
CA MET A 117 -1.90 14.08 -6.19
C MET A 117 -2.47 12.75 -5.68
N GLY A 118 -1.67 11.70 -5.65
CA GLY A 118 -2.05 10.39 -5.11
C GLY A 118 -1.95 10.25 -3.59
N THR A 119 -1.60 11.32 -2.85
CA THR A 119 -1.53 11.31 -1.39
C THR A 119 -2.66 12.15 -0.76
N PRO A 120 -3.22 11.71 0.39
CA PRO A 120 -4.25 12.49 1.09
C PRO A 120 -3.76 13.89 1.47
N LYS A 121 -4.66 14.87 1.45
CA LYS A 121 -4.35 16.26 1.85
C LYS A 121 -3.88 16.39 3.30
N THR A 122 -4.25 15.43 4.15
CA THR A 122 -3.81 15.32 5.56
C THR A 122 -2.32 15.08 5.71
N LEU A 123 -1.65 14.52 4.69
CA LEU A 123 -0.20 14.40 4.70
C LEU A 123 0.42 15.71 4.21
N SER A 124 1.27 16.33 5.02
CA SER A 124 1.95 17.58 4.65
C SER A 124 2.87 17.40 3.45
N ASP A 125 3.18 18.48 2.73
CA ASP A 125 4.11 18.42 1.60
C ASP A 125 5.50 17.97 2.03
N ALA A 126 5.96 18.38 3.21
CA ALA A 126 7.23 17.93 3.78
C ALA A 126 7.24 16.42 4.04
N ASP A 127 6.16 15.87 4.62
CA ASP A 127 6.05 14.44 4.83
C ASP A 127 5.85 13.67 3.52
N THR A 128 5.15 14.26 2.54
CA THR A 128 4.99 13.66 1.21
C THR A 128 6.34 13.57 0.48
N LYS A 129 7.19 14.62 0.56
CA LYS A 129 8.56 14.61 0.02
C LYS A 129 9.42 13.52 0.68
N LYS A 130 9.30 13.36 2.00
CA LYS A 130 10.00 12.29 2.71
C LYS A 130 9.54 10.91 2.26
N LEU A 131 8.21 10.69 2.14
CA LEU A 131 7.65 9.44 1.65
C LEU A 131 8.12 9.13 0.22
N PHE A 132 8.11 10.14 -0.66
CA PHE A 132 8.61 10.02 -2.03
C PHE A 132 10.07 9.57 -2.06
N ASN A 133 10.93 10.23 -1.30
CA ASN A 133 12.35 9.89 -1.20
C ASN A 133 12.58 8.52 -0.54
N ASP A 134 11.81 8.15 0.49
CA ASP A 134 11.90 6.83 1.12
C ASP A 134 11.54 5.71 0.13
N ILE A 135 10.55 5.95 -0.74
CA ILE A 135 10.17 5.01 -1.80
C ILE A 135 11.30 4.90 -2.83
N ARG A 136 11.83 6.03 -3.34
CA ARG A 136 12.96 6.05 -4.28
C ARG A 136 14.16 5.31 -3.70
N LYS A 137 14.54 5.59 -2.47
CA LYS A 137 15.62 4.89 -1.76
C LYS A 137 15.36 3.39 -1.65
N GLY A 138 14.15 2.99 -1.30
CA GLY A 138 13.77 1.58 -1.22
C GLY A 138 13.73 0.86 -2.58
N MET A 139 13.70 1.61 -3.68
CA MET A 139 13.84 1.14 -5.06
C MET A 139 15.27 1.29 -5.60
N GLN A 140 16.23 1.68 -4.75
CA GLN A 140 17.63 1.92 -5.10
C GLN A 140 17.85 3.08 -6.11
N LEU A 141 16.90 4.03 -6.15
CA LEU A 141 17.01 5.23 -6.98
C LEU A 141 17.64 6.38 -6.19
N GLU A 142 18.20 7.34 -6.90
CA GLU A 142 18.75 8.55 -6.27
C GLU A 142 17.66 9.33 -5.53
N VAL A 143 18.04 9.87 -4.36
CA VAL A 143 17.17 10.70 -3.53
C VAL A 143 17.25 12.14 -4.04
N VAL A 144 16.09 12.75 -4.25
CA VAL A 144 16.00 14.16 -4.63
C VAL A 144 16.37 15.02 -3.42
N LYS A 145 17.52 15.71 -3.51
CA LYS A 145 18.03 16.55 -2.42
C LYS A 145 17.18 17.80 -2.23
N GLU A 146 16.96 18.20 -0.97
CA GLU A 146 16.37 19.52 -0.67
C GLU A 146 17.28 20.61 -1.21
N GLY A 147 16.69 21.56 -1.99
CA GLY A 147 17.41 22.68 -2.60
C GLY A 147 17.50 22.67 -4.12
N LYS A 148 17.31 21.55 -4.79
CA LYS A 148 17.00 21.57 -6.23
C LYS A 148 15.52 21.92 -6.40
N LYS A 149 15.23 22.96 -7.19
CA LYS A 149 13.85 23.21 -7.61
C LYS A 149 13.38 21.94 -8.33
N TRP A 150 12.27 21.37 -7.91
CA TRP A 150 11.67 20.17 -8.51
C TRP A 150 11.40 20.31 -10.02
N LYS A 151 11.45 21.56 -10.55
CA LYS A 151 11.33 21.90 -11.96
C LYS A 151 12.64 21.74 -12.77
N ASP A 152 13.79 21.68 -12.09
CA ASP A 152 15.12 21.72 -12.71
C ASP A 152 15.78 20.33 -12.76
N ILE A 153 15.02 19.27 -12.43
CA ILE A 153 15.49 17.89 -12.54
C ILE A 153 15.22 17.46 -13.96
N ASP A 154 16.27 17.40 -14.75
CA ASP A 154 16.22 16.84 -16.11
C ASP A 154 16.16 15.31 -15.98
N PHE A 155 15.01 14.73 -16.32
CA PHE A 155 14.74 13.30 -16.22
C PHE A 155 15.05 12.54 -17.52
N THR A 156 15.40 13.24 -18.60
CA THR A 156 15.70 12.66 -19.91
C THR A 156 16.88 11.71 -19.87
N THR A 157 17.86 11.99 -19.02
CA THR A 157 19.08 11.15 -18.89
C THR A 157 18.85 9.80 -18.20
N GLU A 158 17.82 9.66 -17.33
CA GLU A 158 17.55 8.39 -16.64
C GLU A 158 16.73 7.42 -17.50
N GLU A 159 15.85 7.92 -18.36
CA GLU A 159 15.12 7.08 -19.32
C GLU A 159 16.06 6.49 -20.37
N GLU A 160 16.99 7.26 -20.89
CA GLU A 160 18.01 6.78 -21.84
C GLU A 160 18.91 5.70 -21.22
N MET A 161 19.36 5.86 -19.97
CA MET A 161 20.17 4.84 -19.29
C MET A 161 19.42 3.56 -18.97
N MET A 162 18.10 3.64 -18.73
CA MET A 162 17.28 2.46 -18.47
C MET A 162 16.99 1.67 -19.74
N VAL A 163 16.76 2.31 -20.86
CA VAL A 163 16.60 1.69 -22.18
C VAL A 163 17.89 1.00 -22.63
N GLU A 164 19.05 1.65 -22.49
CA GLU A 164 20.35 1.03 -22.80
C GLU A 164 20.68 -0.17 -21.90
N SER A 165 20.22 -0.19 -20.64
CA SER A 165 20.47 -1.33 -19.74
C SER A 165 19.59 -2.56 -20.08
N LEU A 166 18.45 -2.36 -20.73
CA LEU A 166 17.57 -3.43 -21.19
C LEU A 166 18.05 -4.04 -22.52
N ASP A 167 18.59 -3.23 -23.43
CA ASP A 167 19.13 -3.70 -24.72
C ASP A 167 20.43 -4.51 -24.59
N ARG A 168 21.18 -4.36 -23.49
CA ARG A 168 22.42 -5.15 -23.25
C ARG A 168 22.18 -6.54 -22.65
N LYS A 169 20.90 -6.91 -22.38
CA LYS A 169 20.53 -8.22 -21.80
C LYS A 169 19.76 -9.13 -22.78
N THR A 170 19.66 -8.73 -24.04
CA THR A 170 19.23 -9.56 -25.17
C THR A 170 20.44 -9.94 -26.02
#